data_90d249194d8fb5c147eb7d023b27abfa
#
_entry.id   90d249194d8fb5c147eb7d023b27abfa
#
_cell.length_a   1.000
_cell.length_b   1.000
_cell.length_c   1.000
_cell.angle_alpha   90.00
_cell.angle_beta   90.00
_cell.angle_gamma   90.00
#
_symmetry.space_group_name_H-M   'P 1'
#
loop_
_entity.id
_entity.type
_entity.pdbx_description
1 polymer ?
#
loop_
_entity_poly.entity_id
_entity_poly.type
_entity_poly.pdbx_seq_one_letter_code
_entity_poly.pdbx_strand_id
1 'polypeptide(L)'
;IASVVLTFMYLGERSAGNTAEMLFRADTVWYAPLNIAYSVGVDGISVAMLLLSAIIVFTGTFASWRLQPLTKEYFLWFTLLSMGVFGFFISIDLFTMFMFYEIALIPMYLLIGVWGSGRKEYAAMKLTLMLMGGSAFLLIGILGIYFGSGATTMNLLEIAQLHNIPFAQQCIWFPLTFLGFG
;
A
#
# COMPACT_ATOMS: atom_id res chain seq x y z
N ILE A 1 -11.98 15.03 1.78
CA ILE A 1 -11.71 16.37 1.22
C ILE A 1 -10.32 16.40 0.59
N ALA A 2 -9.24 16.09 1.33
CA ALA A 2 -7.87 16.14 0.79
C ALA A 2 -7.67 15.30 -0.48
N SER A 3 -8.21 14.09 -0.55
CA SER A 3 -8.14 13.22 -1.72
C SER A 3 -8.84 13.81 -2.95
N VAL A 4 -9.98 14.48 -2.74
CA VAL A 4 -10.70 15.18 -3.82
C VAL A 4 -9.89 16.37 -4.32
N VAL A 5 -9.31 17.15 -3.41
CA VAL A 5 -8.42 18.28 -3.77
C VAL A 5 -7.22 17.77 -4.56
N LEU A 6 -6.57 16.69 -4.09
CA LEU A 6 -5.44 16.08 -4.78
C LEU A 6 -5.83 15.63 -6.21
N THR A 7 -7.03 15.03 -6.36
CA THR A 7 -7.53 14.62 -7.68
C THR A 7 -7.68 15.81 -8.63
N PHE A 8 -8.27 16.92 -8.16
CA PHE A 8 -8.40 18.13 -8.98
C PHE A 8 -7.05 18.75 -9.31
N MET A 9 -6.11 18.80 -8.37
CA MET A 9 -4.74 19.28 -8.61
C MET A 9 -4.03 18.38 -9.65
N TYR A 10 -4.14 17.06 -9.52
CA TYR A 10 -3.57 16.12 -10.48
C TYR A 10 -4.13 16.33 -11.90
N LEU A 11 -5.45 16.44 -12.03
CA LEU A 11 -6.09 16.69 -13.31
C LEU A 11 -5.69 18.07 -13.90
N GLY A 12 -5.53 19.07 -13.05
CA GLY A 12 -5.05 20.40 -13.44
C GLY A 12 -3.63 20.34 -14.05
N GLU A 13 -2.69 19.67 -13.38
CA GLU A 13 -1.33 19.47 -13.86
C GLU A 13 -1.30 18.68 -15.18
N ARG A 14 -2.10 17.64 -15.30
CA ARG A 14 -2.22 16.87 -16.56
C ARG A 14 -2.79 17.69 -17.69
N SER A 15 -3.81 18.52 -17.43
CA SER A 15 -4.40 19.41 -18.43
C SER A 15 -3.46 20.54 -18.85
N ALA A 16 -2.54 20.96 -17.98
CA ALA A 16 -1.49 21.91 -18.27
C ALA A 16 -0.34 21.33 -19.13
N GLY A 17 -0.42 20.02 -19.48
CA GLY A 17 0.57 19.35 -20.35
C GLY A 17 1.74 18.71 -19.60
N ASN A 18 1.66 18.58 -18.28
CA ASN A 18 2.68 17.87 -17.51
C ASN A 18 2.59 16.36 -17.76
N THR A 19 3.59 15.77 -18.43
CA THR A 19 3.66 14.36 -18.81
C THR A 19 4.52 13.50 -17.88
N ALA A 20 4.97 14.06 -16.75
CA ALA A 20 5.78 13.30 -15.77
C ALA A 20 5.05 12.04 -15.32
N GLU A 21 5.75 10.92 -15.18
CA GLU A 21 5.19 9.63 -14.74
C GLU A 21 4.55 9.76 -13.36
N MET A 22 5.24 10.43 -12.43
CA MET A 22 4.78 10.70 -11.07
C MET A 22 4.73 12.20 -10.80
N LEU A 23 3.61 12.66 -10.24
CA LEU A 23 3.42 14.05 -9.79
C LEU A 23 3.51 14.13 -8.25
N PHE A 24 3.80 15.34 -7.75
CA PHE A 24 3.90 15.63 -6.32
C PHE A 24 4.91 14.74 -5.58
N ARG A 25 6.05 14.46 -6.23
CA ARG A 25 7.08 13.61 -5.67
C ARG A 25 7.80 14.31 -4.51
N ALA A 26 7.95 13.56 -3.40
CA ALA A 26 8.77 13.94 -2.26
C ALA A 26 9.59 12.73 -1.80
N ASP A 27 10.90 12.93 -1.65
CA ASP A 27 11.84 11.89 -1.29
C ASP A 27 12.56 12.27 0.00
N THR A 28 12.57 11.38 0.98
CA THR A 28 13.31 11.56 2.24
C THR A 28 14.02 10.25 2.58
N VAL A 29 15.34 10.27 2.65
CA VAL A 29 16.12 9.08 3.00
C VAL A 29 15.85 8.72 4.47
N TRP A 30 15.36 7.51 4.71
CA TRP A 30 15.09 7.00 6.05
C TRP A 30 16.22 6.11 6.56
N TYR A 31 16.74 5.20 5.73
CA TYR A 31 17.79 4.27 6.11
C TYR A 31 18.90 4.24 5.05
N ALA A 32 19.96 5.01 5.30
CA ALA A 32 21.06 5.20 4.36
C ALA A 32 21.84 3.92 4.00
N PRO A 33 22.07 2.93 4.90
CA PRO A 33 22.86 1.73 4.56
C PRO A 33 22.27 0.85 3.47
N LEU A 34 20.93 0.81 3.36
CA LEU A 34 20.19 0.10 2.28
C LEU A 34 19.56 1.06 1.28
N ASN A 35 19.87 2.34 1.39
CA ASN A 35 19.31 3.41 0.57
C ASN A 35 17.76 3.35 0.48
N ILE A 36 17.12 3.04 1.62
CA ILE A 36 15.67 3.03 1.74
C ILE A 36 15.23 4.46 1.94
N ALA A 37 14.43 4.96 1.03
CA ALA A 37 13.87 6.30 1.06
C ALA A 37 12.36 6.24 1.27
N TYR A 38 11.83 7.13 2.09
CA TYR A 38 10.40 7.41 2.12
C TYR A 38 10.08 8.28 0.91
N SER A 39 9.84 7.61 -0.22
CA SER A 39 9.50 8.26 -1.49
C SER A 39 8.01 8.17 -1.71
N VAL A 40 7.38 9.31 -1.86
CA VAL A 40 5.95 9.41 -2.14
C VAL A 40 5.70 10.17 -3.44
N GLY A 41 4.65 9.78 -4.13
CA GLY A 41 4.20 10.43 -5.35
C GLY A 41 2.89 9.81 -5.80
N VAL A 42 2.27 10.42 -6.79
CA VAL A 42 0.98 9.95 -7.32
C VAL A 42 1.03 9.88 -8.84
N ASP A 43 0.51 8.77 -9.35
CA ASP A 43 0.21 8.56 -10.75
C ASP A 43 -1.31 8.54 -11.00
N GLY A 44 -1.73 8.31 -12.24
CA GLY A 44 -3.15 8.25 -12.58
C GLY A 44 -3.90 7.12 -11.87
N ILE A 45 -3.26 5.97 -11.66
CA ILE A 45 -3.85 4.81 -10.97
C ILE A 45 -3.94 5.10 -9.47
N SER A 46 -2.86 5.62 -8.87
CA SER A 46 -2.82 5.98 -7.46
C SER A 46 -3.89 7.00 -7.08
N VAL A 47 -4.08 8.04 -7.89
CA VAL A 47 -5.13 9.05 -7.65
C VAL A 47 -6.53 8.45 -7.68
N ALA A 48 -6.81 7.56 -8.64
CA ALA A 48 -8.11 6.88 -8.72
C ALA A 48 -8.34 5.98 -7.49
N MET A 49 -7.33 5.23 -7.06
CA MET A 49 -7.40 4.36 -5.89
C MET A 49 -7.51 5.13 -4.58
N LEU A 50 -6.82 6.28 -4.46
CA LEU A 50 -6.95 7.18 -3.32
C LEU A 50 -8.37 7.77 -3.22
N LEU A 51 -8.95 8.15 -4.35
CA LEU A 51 -10.33 8.65 -4.38
C LEU A 51 -11.32 7.56 -3.99
N LEU A 52 -11.18 6.35 -4.54
CA LEU A 52 -12.01 5.19 -4.19
C LEU A 52 -11.89 4.88 -2.69
N SER A 53 -10.67 4.81 -2.17
CA SER A 53 -10.43 4.56 -0.73
C SER A 53 -11.05 5.64 0.15
N ALA A 54 -10.99 6.90 -0.27
CA ALA A 54 -11.62 8.00 0.46
C ALA A 54 -13.15 7.88 0.50
N ILE A 55 -13.78 7.46 -0.60
CA ILE A 55 -15.23 7.21 -0.64
C ILE A 55 -15.59 6.04 0.28
N ILE A 56 -14.81 4.95 0.25
CA ILE A 56 -15.04 3.79 1.12
C ILE A 56 -14.89 4.16 2.60
N VAL A 57 -13.85 4.91 2.97
CA VAL A 57 -13.63 5.37 4.34
C VAL A 57 -14.76 6.29 4.81
N PHE A 58 -15.19 7.21 3.95
CA PHE A 58 -16.30 8.11 4.24
C PHE A 58 -17.60 7.35 4.45
N THR A 59 -18.00 6.49 3.52
CA THR A 59 -19.22 5.69 3.63
C THR A 59 -19.15 4.69 4.79
N GLY A 60 -18.00 4.06 5.01
CA GLY A 60 -17.76 3.16 6.13
C GLY A 60 -17.91 3.83 7.50
N THR A 61 -17.44 5.08 7.63
CA THR A 61 -17.61 5.87 8.85
C THR A 61 -19.09 6.12 9.15
N PHE A 62 -19.89 6.48 8.17
CA PHE A 62 -21.34 6.69 8.35
C PHE A 62 -22.10 5.39 8.61
N ALA A 63 -21.74 4.32 7.89
CA ALA A 63 -22.34 3.00 8.10
C ALA A 63 -22.10 2.47 9.51
N SER A 64 -20.94 2.77 10.08
CA SER A 64 -20.52 2.30 11.41
C SER A 64 -20.87 3.28 12.55
N TRP A 65 -21.61 4.37 12.28
CA TRP A 65 -21.89 5.43 13.26
C TRP A 65 -22.60 4.94 14.53
N ARG A 66 -23.45 3.91 14.41
CA ARG A 66 -24.23 3.33 15.51
C ARG A 66 -23.65 2.01 16.04
N LEU A 67 -22.41 1.72 15.71
CA LEU A 67 -21.78 0.45 16.08
C LEU A 67 -21.48 0.42 17.59
N GLN A 68 -21.92 -0.65 18.27
CA GLN A 68 -21.67 -0.94 19.68
C GLN A 68 -21.22 -2.41 19.81
N PRO A 69 -20.41 -2.77 20.80
CA PRO A 69 -19.70 -1.98 21.81
C PRO A 69 -18.36 -1.42 21.29
N LEU A 70 -17.64 -0.66 22.13
CA LEU A 70 -16.25 -0.20 21.87
C LEU A 70 -16.11 0.72 20.66
N THR A 71 -17.00 1.68 20.51
CA THR A 71 -17.04 2.58 19.34
C THR A 71 -15.76 3.37 19.14
N LYS A 72 -15.08 3.81 20.22
CA LYS A 72 -13.83 4.58 20.14
C LYS A 72 -12.69 3.75 19.56
N GLU A 73 -12.54 2.52 20.05
CA GLU A 73 -11.53 1.58 19.59
C GLU A 73 -11.76 1.19 18.13
N TYR A 74 -13.03 1.01 17.73
CA TYR A 74 -13.37 0.77 16.32
C TYR A 74 -12.84 1.88 15.40
N PHE A 75 -13.17 3.14 15.69
CA PHE A 75 -12.74 4.26 14.86
C PHE A 75 -11.24 4.49 14.89
N LEU A 76 -10.56 4.18 16.01
CA LEU A 76 -9.12 4.21 16.08
C LEU A 76 -8.49 3.22 15.10
N TRP A 77 -8.90 1.95 15.15
CA TRP A 77 -8.40 0.91 14.25
C TRP A 77 -8.80 1.14 12.80
N PHE A 78 -10.00 1.66 12.58
CA PHE A 78 -10.48 2.02 11.24
C PHE A 78 -9.66 3.17 10.63
N THR A 79 -9.29 4.16 11.42
CA THR A 79 -8.41 5.25 10.99
C THR A 79 -7.00 4.75 10.70
N LEU A 80 -6.46 3.87 11.55
CA LEU A 80 -5.14 3.28 11.32
C LEU A 80 -5.11 2.41 10.06
N LEU A 81 -6.16 1.63 9.81
CA LEU A 81 -6.33 0.89 8.56
C LEU A 81 -6.33 1.83 7.34
N SER A 82 -7.11 2.91 7.42
CA SER A 82 -7.18 3.91 6.35
C SER A 82 -5.82 4.56 6.08
N MET A 83 -5.06 4.87 7.15
CA MET A 83 -3.71 5.41 7.02
C MET A 83 -2.77 4.43 6.30
N GLY A 84 -2.84 3.13 6.61
CA GLY A 84 -2.07 2.10 5.91
C GLY A 84 -2.42 2.04 4.42
N VAL A 85 -3.72 2.05 4.09
CA VAL A 85 -4.19 2.01 2.69
C VAL A 85 -3.77 3.25 1.90
N PHE A 86 -3.93 4.44 2.46
CA PHE A 86 -3.49 5.68 1.80
C PHE A 86 -1.97 5.71 1.64
N GLY A 87 -1.21 5.31 2.67
CA GLY A 87 0.24 5.22 2.61
C GLY A 87 0.73 4.25 1.54
N PHE A 88 0.08 3.11 1.38
CA PHE A 88 0.38 2.13 0.33
C PHE A 88 0.25 2.75 -1.07
N PHE A 89 -0.86 3.43 -1.37
CA PHE A 89 -1.10 4.00 -2.70
C PHE A 89 -0.25 5.21 -3.07
N ILE A 90 0.33 5.92 -2.10
CA ILE A 90 1.23 7.05 -2.37
C ILE A 90 2.70 6.65 -2.36
N SER A 91 3.06 5.45 -1.91
CA SER A 91 4.44 4.99 -1.82
C SER A 91 5.00 4.62 -3.18
N ILE A 92 6.22 5.09 -3.49
CA ILE A 92 6.98 4.74 -4.70
C ILE A 92 8.08 3.73 -4.36
N ASP A 93 8.55 3.72 -3.12
CA ASP A 93 9.57 2.80 -2.63
C ASP A 93 8.94 1.46 -2.26
N LEU A 94 9.52 0.36 -2.77
CA LEU A 94 9.00 -1.01 -2.57
C LEU A 94 8.96 -1.41 -1.09
N PHE A 95 9.97 -1.02 -0.32
CA PHE A 95 10.02 -1.36 1.11
C PHE A 95 8.99 -0.56 1.91
N THR A 96 8.84 0.73 1.61
CA THR A 96 7.85 1.59 2.25
C THR A 96 6.43 1.12 1.92
N MET A 97 6.17 0.72 0.68
CA MET A 97 4.90 0.14 0.24
C MET A 97 4.59 -1.15 1.03
N PHE A 98 5.57 -2.05 1.17
CA PHE A 98 5.45 -3.26 1.98
C PHE A 98 5.14 -2.93 3.45
N MET A 99 5.81 -1.94 4.04
CA MET A 99 5.54 -1.53 5.42
C MET A 99 4.11 -1.03 5.63
N PHE A 100 3.57 -0.22 4.72
CA PHE A 100 2.18 0.23 4.81
C PHE A 100 1.18 -0.92 4.65
N TYR A 101 1.49 -1.90 3.80
CA TYR A 101 0.71 -3.14 3.68
C TYR A 101 0.64 -3.89 5.01
N GLU A 102 1.78 -4.07 5.69
CA GLU A 102 1.86 -4.73 7.00
C GLU A 102 1.15 -3.94 8.12
N ILE A 103 1.28 -2.60 8.11
CA ILE A 103 0.58 -1.73 9.08
C ILE A 103 -0.94 -1.87 8.95
N ALA A 104 -1.48 -2.05 7.75
CA ALA A 104 -2.90 -2.22 7.51
C ALA A 104 -3.44 -3.58 8.02
N LEU A 105 -2.59 -4.60 8.10
CA LEU A 105 -2.98 -5.97 8.47
C LEU A 105 -3.43 -6.08 9.93
N ILE A 106 -2.74 -5.43 10.86
CA ILE A 106 -3.06 -5.46 12.30
C ILE A 106 -4.45 -4.90 12.59
N PRO A 107 -4.81 -3.68 12.14
CA PRO A 107 -6.16 -3.15 12.32
C PRO A 107 -7.23 -4.03 11.69
N MET A 108 -6.97 -4.60 10.52
CA MET A 108 -7.89 -5.47 9.82
C MET A 108 -8.23 -6.72 10.65
N TYR A 109 -7.22 -7.36 11.24
CA TYR A 109 -7.42 -8.49 12.15
C TYR A 109 -8.33 -8.13 13.32
N LEU A 110 -8.08 -7.00 13.98
CA LEU A 110 -8.83 -6.55 15.14
C LEU A 110 -10.26 -6.14 14.78
N LEU A 111 -10.45 -5.44 13.67
CA LEU A 111 -11.78 -5.03 13.19
C LEU A 111 -12.66 -6.25 12.90
N ILE A 112 -12.14 -7.28 12.28
CA ILE A 112 -12.89 -8.50 11.97
C ILE A 112 -13.08 -9.34 13.24
N GLY A 113 -12.06 -9.50 14.06
CA GLY A 113 -12.10 -10.35 15.25
C GLY A 113 -13.03 -9.83 16.35
N VAL A 114 -13.12 -8.52 16.53
CA VAL A 114 -13.94 -7.90 17.57
C VAL A 114 -15.36 -7.59 17.08
N TRP A 115 -15.49 -6.92 15.94
CA TRP A 115 -16.77 -6.41 15.42
C TRP A 115 -17.38 -7.25 14.29
N GLY A 116 -16.70 -8.28 13.83
CA GLY A 116 -17.23 -9.21 12.82
C GLY A 116 -18.48 -9.97 13.30
N SER A 117 -19.21 -10.58 12.38
CA SER A 117 -20.37 -11.41 12.65
C SER A 117 -20.07 -12.90 12.47
N GLY A 118 -20.86 -13.78 13.14
CA GLY A 118 -20.70 -15.21 13.04
C GLY A 118 -19.42 -15.74 13.71
N ARG A 119 -18.67 -16.62 13.04
CA ARG A 119 -17.40 -17.17 13.55
C ARG A 119 -16.23 -16.18 13.32
N LYS A 120 -16.37 -14.99 13.86
CA LYS A 120 -15.48 -13.86 13.63
C LYS A 120 -14.01 -14.12 14.00
N GLU A 121 -13.74 -14.80 15.12
CA GLU A 121 -12.38 -15.12 15.56
C GLU A 121 -11.69 -16.07 14.59
N TYR A 122 -12.39 -17.10 14.16
CA TYR A 122 -11.87 -18.05 13.16
C TYR A 122 -11.62 -17.36 11.80
N ALA A 123 -12.56 -16.52 11.37
CA ALA A 123 -12.42 -15.78 10.11
C ALA A 123 -11.25 -14.79 10.15
N ALA A 124 -11.10 -14.03 11.25
CA ALA A 124 -10.00 -13.11 11.44
C ALA A 124 -8.65 -13.85 11.43
N MET A 125 -8.53 -14.94 12.18
CA MET A 125 -7.30 -15.74 12.25
C MET A 125 -6.93 -16.33 10.88
N LYS A 126 -7.91 -16.91 10.18
CA LYS A 126 -7.68 -17.50 8.85
C LYS A 126 -7.23 -16.47 7.82
N LEU A 127 -7.91 -15.30 7.79
CA LEU A 127 -7.55 -14.21 6.88
C LEU A 127 -6.14 -13.69 7.17
N THR A 128 -5.82 -13.46 8.45
CA THR A 128 -4.51 -12.94 8.84
C THR A 128 -3.39 -13.93 8.50
N LEU A 129 -3.58 -15.22 8.75
CA LEU A 129 -2.59 -16.23 8.38
C LEU A 129 -2.36 -16.30 6.87
N MET A 130 -3.43 -16.14 6.06
CA MET A 130 -3.29 -16.07 4.60
C MET A 130 -2.51 -14.82 4.18
N LEU A 131 -2.84 -13.67 4.71
CA LEU A 131 -2.17 -12.40 4.39
C LEU A 131 -0.72 -12.40 4.85
N MET A 132 -0.40 -12.91 6.06
CA MET A 132 0.98 -13.04 6.52
C MET A 132 1.79 -14.03 5.67
N GLY A 133 1.18 -15.12 5.20
CA GLY A 133 1.80 -16.02 4.24
C GLY A 133 2.10 -15.32 2.92
N GLY A 134 1.15 -14.53 2.41
CA GLY A 134 1.31 -13.70 1.21
C GLY A 134 2.41 -12.66 1.38
N SER A 135 2.44 -11.96 2.51
CA SER A 135 3.45 -10.92 2.78
C SER A 135 4.88 -11.48 2.86
N ALA A 136 5.05 -12.72 3.34
CA ALA A 136 6.35 -13.38 3.30
C ALA A 136 6.84 -13.61 1.85
N PHE A 137 5.96 -14.06 0.95
CA PHE A 137 6.28 -14.19 -0.47
C PHE A 137 6.56 -12.84 -1.11
N LEU A 138 5.78 -11.82 -0.76
CA LEU A 138 5.98 -10.45 -1.24
C LEU A 138 7.36 -9.91 -0.83
N LEU A 139 7.75 -10.07 0.45
CA LEU A 139 9.05 -9.63 0.93
C LEU A 139 10.21 -10.34 0.20
N ILE A 140 10.11 -11.66 0.02
CA ILE A 140 11.10 -12.43 -0.75
C ILE A 140 11.17 -11.92 -2.18
N GLY A 141 10.03 -11.66 -2.82
CA GLY A 141 9.96 -11.11 -4.17
C GLY A 141 10.60 -9.74 -4.29
N ILE A 142 10.32 -8.83 -3.37
CA ILE A 142 10.91 -7.47 -3.32
C ILE A 142 12.43 -7.55 -3.16
N LEU A 143 12.92 -8.34 -2.21
CA LEU A 143 14.36 -8.51 -2.00
C LEU A 143 15.02 -9.19 -3.20
N GLY A 144 14.35 -10.18 -3.82
CA GLY A 144 14.83 -10.83 -5.03
C GLY A 144 14.94 -9.87 -6.22
N ILE A 145 13.99 -8.98 -6.40
CA ILE A 145 14.05 -7.93 -7.43
C ILE A 145 15.19 -6.94 -7.11
N TYR A 146 15.31 -6.50 -5.87
CA TYR A 146 16.35 -5.57 -5.44
C TYR A 146 17.76 -6.13 -5.70
N PHE A 147 18.05 -7.33 -5.21
CA PHE A 147 19.37 -7.96 -5.40
C PHE A 147 19.59 -8.45 -6.84
N GLY A 148 18.53 -8.91 -7.51
CA GLY A 148 18.61 -9.41 -8.88
C GLY A 148 18.78 -8.32 -9.94
N SER A 149 18.26 -7.12 -9.69
CA SER A 149 18.42 -5.97 -10.59
C SER A 149 19.78 -5.28 -10.46
N GLY A 150 20.51 -5.53 -9.37
CA GLY A 150 21.74 -4.78 -9.05
C GLY A 150 21.45 -3.30 -8.71
N ALA A 151 20.21 -2.99 -8.35
CA ALA A 151 19.81 -1.65 -7.97
C ALA A 151 20.48 -1.22 -6.66
N THR A 152 20.79 0.05 -6.55
CA THR A 152 21.30 0.67 -5.33
C THR A 152 20.18 1.27 -4.48
N THR A 153 18.95 1.34 -5.01
CA THR A 153 17.78 1.92 -4.36
C THR A 153 16.58 0.98 -4.46
N MET A 154 15.62 1.10 -3.55
CA MET A 154 14.34 0.38 -3.61
C MET A 154 13.25 1.17 -4.33
N ASN A 155 13.60 2.27 -4.97
CA ASN A 155 12.66 3.09 -5.74
C ASN A 155 12.19 2.34 -6.98
N LEU A 156 10.88 2.15 -7.10
CA LEU A 156 10.26 1.39 -8.19
C LEU A 156 10.59 1.95 -9.58
N LEU A 157 10.63 3.28 -9.71
CA LEU A 157 10.91 3.94 -10.99
C LEU A 157 12.35 3.70 -11.44
N GLU A 158 13.32 3.76 -10.52
CA GLU A 158 14.73 3.52 -10.82
C GLU A 158 14.97 2.05 -11.17
N ILE A 159 14.37 1.11 -10.42
CA ILE A 159 14.46 -0.32 -10.71
C ILE A 159 13.87 -0.63 -12.10
N ALA A 160 12.73 -0.02 -12.45
CA ALA A 160 12.08 -0.23 -13.74
C ALA A 160 12.95 0.24 -14.92
N GLN A 161 13.78 1.26 -14.74
CA GLN A 161 14.67 1.77 -15.79
C GLN A 161 15.92 0.90 -16.02
N LEU A 162 16.32 0.09 -15.04
CA LEU A 162 17.57 -0.68 -15.12
C LEU A 162 17.53 -1.81 -16.16
N HIS A 163 16.39 -2.39 -16.46
CA HIS A 163 16.17 -3.50 -17.41
C HIS A 163 17.17 -4.67 -17.30
N ASN A 164 17.83 -4.84 -16.14
CA ASN A 164 18.96 -5.75 -15.97
C ASN A 164 18.57 -7.13 -15.42
N ILE A 165 17.30 -7.39 -15.11
CA ILE A 165 16.87 -8.66 -14.54
C ILE A 165 16.77 -9.72 -15.63
N PRO A 166 17.57 -10.81 -15.61
CA PRO A 166 17.47 -11.90 -16.56
C PRO A 166 16.06 -12.52 -16.59
N PHE A 167 15.60 -12.94 -17.77
CA PHE A 167 14.26 -13.53 -17.94
C PHE A 167 13.99 -14.70 -16.98
N ALA A 168 15.01 -15.55 -16.75
CA ALA A 168 14.91 -16.67 -15.81
C ALA A 168 14.59 -16.22 -14.37
N GLN A 169 15.13 -15.09 -13.92
CA GLN A 169 14.84 -14.51 -12.61
C GLN A 169 13.47 -13.84 -12.57
N GLN A 170 13.05 -13.19 -13.67
CA GLN A 170 11.70 -12.63 -13.77
C GLN A 170 10.62 -13.71 -13.61
N CYS A 171 10.82 -14.89 -14.16
CA CYS A 171 9.93 -16.04 -14.01
C CYS A 171 9.81 -16.56 -12.56
N ILE A 172 10.73 -16.21 -11.68
CA ILE A 172 10.70 -16.57 -10.26
C ILE A 172 10.08 -15.43 -9.44
N TRP A 173 10.56 -14.20 -9.62
CA TRP A 173 10.17 -13.07 -8.79
C TRP A 173 8.75 -12.57 -9.09
N PHE A 174 8.32 -12.61 -10.35
CA PHE A 174 6.98 -12.19 -10.73
C PHE A 174 5.87 -13.05 -10.07
N PRO A 175 5.90 -14.41 -10.14
CA PRO A 175 4.89 -15.21 -9.43
C PRO A 175 4.92 -15.01 -7.92
N LEU A 176 6.09 -14.83 -7.30
CA LEU A 176 6.20 -14.60 -5.86
C LEU A 176 5.54 -13.28 -5.45
N THR A 177 5.83 -12.20 -6.16
CA THR A 177 5.19 -10.91 -5.89
C THR A 177 3.70 -10.94 -6.21
N PHE A 178 3.29 -11.59 -7.29
CA PHE A 178 1.89 -11.73 -7.67
C PHE A 178 1.09 -12.50 -6.61
N LEU A 179 1.61 -13.65 -6.13
CA LEU A 179 0.99 -14.41 -5.03
C LEU A 179 1.00 -13.65 -3.70
N GLY A 180 1.99 -12.79 -3.50
CA GLY A 180 2.11 -11.98 -2.29
C GLY A 180 1.07 -10.87 -2.20
N PHE A 181 0.64 -10.31 -3.32
CA PHE A 181 -0.41 -9.29 -3.39
C PHE A 181 -1.82 -9.88 -3.56
N GLY A 182 -1.99 -11.05 -4.14
CA GLY A 182 -3.25 -11.73 -4.46
C GLY A 182 -3.64 -12.76 -3.46
#